data_2f9b5d2d39bc7047b71b99ff2569e6a1
#
_entry.id   2f9b5d2d39bc7047b71b99ff2569e6a1
#
_cell.length_a   1.000
_cell.length_b   1.000
_cell.length_c   1.000
_cell.angle_alpha   90.00
_cell.angle_beta   90.00
_cell.angle_gamma   90.00
#
_symmetry.space_group_name_H-M   'P 1'
#
loop_
_entity.id
_entity.type
_entity.pdbx_description
1 polymer ?
#
loop_
_entity_poly.entity_id
_entity_poly.type
_entity_poly.pdbx_seq_one_letter_code
_entity_poly.pdbx_strand_id
1 'polypeptide(L)'
;MNYPKKIDIALEKVKETTSTNDYLAHLCKESKAKEFYTVMAESQTKGKGQRGNSWEAEAGKNLTFSTVLYPTALEANKQFCLSMLAALACHEALDNYIDGFSIKWPNDIYWKDKKIGGILIENELEGKYIVQTIIGIGLNINQETFYSDAPNPISLKQILGVEVRLEEVLTKVVHGIIGGYRQLENNFDVTSQAISTQKSQQTMNFLLKFLHPLYNHKKDGIIYGNGLFKRL
;
A
#
# COMPACT_ATOMS: atom_id res chain seq x y z
N MET A 1 10.63 -21.81 9.95
CA MET A 1 10.83 -20.65 9.04
C MET A 1 11.55 -19.57 9.81
N ASN A 2 12.76 -19.17 9.38
CA ASN A 2 13.46 -18.05 10.00
C ASN A 2 12.76 -16.76 9.61
N TYR A 3 11.98 -16.18 10.52
CA TYR A 3 11.59 -14.80 10.38
C TYR A 3 12.87 -13.94 10.36
N PRO A 4 13.03 -13.05 9.38
CA PRO A 4 14.18 -12.15 9.36
C PRO A 4 14.18 -11.35 10.66
N LYS A 5 15.41 -11.00 11.15
CA LYS A 5 15.64 -10.15 12.32
C LYS A 5 14.59 -9.04 12.38
N LYS A 6 14.02 -8.81 13.58
CA LYS A 6 13.10 -7.71 13.88
C LYS A 6 13.52 -6.46 13.11
N ILE A 7 12.70 -6.08 12.13
CA ILE A 7 12.95 -4.85 11.35
C ILE A 7 12.44 -3.72 12.23
N ASP A 8 13.33 -2.90 12.72
CA ASP A 8 12.94 -1.68 13.44
C ASP A 8 12.42 -0.68 12.40
N ILE A 9 11.11 -0.42 12.45
CA ILE A 9 10.45 0.58 11.63
C ILE A 9 10.74 1.95 12.29
N ALA A 10 11.34 2.86 11.53
CA ALA A 10 11.46 4.27 11.94
C ALA A 10 10.07 4.91 11.80
N LEU A 11 9.29 4.89 12.88
CA LEU A 11 7.91 5.36 12.93
C LEU A 11 7.78 6.68 13.68
N GLU A 12 7.30 7.71 13.02
CA GLU A 12 6.85 8.96 13.62
C GLU A 12 5.32 8.98 13.70
N LYS A 13 4.80 9.30 14.89
CA LYS A 13 3.35 9.49 15.09
C LYS A 13 3.08 10.98 15.27
N VAL A 14 2.19 11.51 14.44
CA VAL A 14 1.74 12.89 14.52
C VAL A 14 0.26 12.94 14.90
N LYS A 15 -0.12 13.90 15.74
CA LYS A 15 -1.52 14.06 16.16
C LYS A 15 -2.39 14.52 15.00
N GLU A 16 -1.90 15.54 14.28
CA GLU A 16 -2.64 16.12 13.13
C GLU A 16 -1.65 16.59 12.06
N THR A 17 -2.03 16.39 10.80
CA THR A 17 -1.34 16.97 9.64
C THR A 17 -2.32 17.24 8.51
N THR A 18 -1.91 17.96 7.47
CA THR A 18 -2.70 18.12 6.26
C THR A 18 -2.87 16.78 5.54
N SER A 19 -1.76 16.10 5.28
CA SER A 19 -1.66 14.77 4.67
C SER A 19 -0.35 14.13 5.09
N THR A 20 -0.34 12.85 5.41
CA THR A 20 0.88 12.11 5.74
C THR A 20 1.86 12.07 4.57
N ASN A 21 1.37 12.04 3.32
CA ASN A 21 2.22 12.14 2.14
C ASN A 21 2.94 13.49 2.07
N ASP A 22 2.23 14.60 2.25
CA ASP A 22 2.83 15.94 2.22
C ASP A 22 3.82 16.14 3.36
N TYR A 23 3.48 15.67 4.55
CA TYR A 23 4.35 15.73 5.71
C TYR A 23 5.66 14.96 5.47
N LEU A 24 5.55 13.71 4.98
CA LEU A 24 6.70 12.89 4.68
C LEU A 24 7.54 13.46 3.52
N ALA A 25 6.90 14.02 2.49
CA ALA A 25 7.60 14.71 1.39
C ALA A 25 8.43 15.89 1.90
N HIS A 26 7.93 16.64 2.89
CA HIS A 26 8.68 17.72 3.53
C HIS A 26 9.90 17.19 4.29
N LEU A 27 9.73 16.12 5.07
CA LEU A 27 10.86 15.47 5.76
C LEU A 27 11.93 14.95 4.79
N CYS A 28 11.52 14.39 3.65
CA CYS A 28 12.45 13.93 2.61
C CYS A 28 13.27 15.08 2.04
N LYS A 29 12.63 16.21 1.70
CA LYS A 29 13.32 17.43 1.20
C LYS A 29 14.35 17.97 2.21
N GLU A 30 14.09 17.83 3.48
CA GLU A 30 15.02 18.22 4.55
C GLU A 30 16.06 17.13 4.87
N SER A 31 16.11 16.04 4.09
CA SER A 31 16.99 14.87 4.32
C SER A 31 16.83 14.23 5.70
N LYS A 32 15.65 14.37 6.31
CA LYS A 32 15.33 13.81 7.64
C LYS A 32 14.76 12.40 7.57
N ALA A 33 14.17 12.00 6.43
CA ALA A 33 13.57 10.69 6.24
C ALA A 33 14.51 9.74 5.48
N LYS A 34 14.94 8.68 6.15
CA LYS A 34 15.67 7.56 5.51
C LYS A 34 14.69 6.59 4.87
N GLU A 35 15.20 5.66 4.08
CA GLU A 35 14.38 4.58 3.50
C GLU A 35 13.57 3.85 4.58
N PHE A 36 12.30 3.54 4.26
CA PHE A 36 11.29 2.97 5.15
C PHE A 36 10.85 3.86 6.31
N TYR A 37 11.29 5.14 6.36
CA TYR A 37 10.73 6.07 7.34
C TYR A 37 9.23 6.17 7.14
N THR A 38 8.48 6.00 8.23
CA THR A 38 7.02 5.91 8.21
C THR A 38 6.42 6.99 9.11
N VAL A 39 5.45 7.72 8.59
CA VAL A 39 4.66 8.73 9.34
C VAL A 39 3.23 8.24 9.43
N MET A 40 2.70 8.13 10.65
CA MET A 40 1.29 7.83 10.93
C MET A 40 0.62 9.04 11.57
N ALA A 41 -0.56 9.43 11.10
CA ALA A 41 -1.34 10.52 11.68
C ALA A 41 -2.61 9.99 12.35
N GLU A 42 -2.97 10.58 13.51
CA GLU A 42 -4.28 10.35 14.13
C GLU A 42 -5.39 11.06 13.32
N SER A 43 -5.10 12.25 12.76
CA SER A 43 -6.01 13.05 11.96
C SER A 43 -5.32 13.67 10.75
N GLN A 44 -6.04 13.71 9.62
CA GLN A 44 -5.65 14.45 8.43
C GLN A 44 -6.71 15.49 8.09
N THR A 45 -6.32 16.77 8.00
CA THR A 45 -7.25 17.87 7.66
C THR A 45 -7.50 17.99 6.17
N LYS A 46 -6.63 17.46 5.32
CA LYS A 46 -6.74 17.41 3.84
C LYS A 46 -6.25 16.06 3.32
N GLY A 47 -6.83 14.95 3.84
CA GLY A 47 -6.50 13.62 3.37
C GLY A 47 -6.71 13.49 1.86
N LYS A 48 -5.71 12.94 1.15
CA LYS A 48 -5.69 12.83 -0.31
C LYS A 48 -6.04 11.42 -0.78
N GLY A 49 -6.83 11.34 -1.84
CA GLY A 49 -7.04 10.15 -2.66
C GLY A 49 -6.51 10.35 -4.08
N GLN A 50 -6.68 9.36 -4.94
CA GLN A 50 -6.28 9.47 -6.34
C GLN A 50 -7.17 10.47 -7.11
N ARG A 51 -6.58 11.13 -8.13
CA ARG A 51 -7.27 12.02 -9.08
C ARG A 51 -8.03 13.18 -8.42
N GLY A 52 -7.51 13.70 -7.31
CA GLY A 52 -8.11 14.83 -6.61
C GLY A 52 -9.24 14.47 -5.64
N ASN A 53 -9.53 13.20 -5.45
CA ASN A 53 -10.46 12.75 -4.40
C ASN A 53 -9.86 13.00 -3.02
N SER A 54 -10.72 13.15 -2.02
CA SER A 54 -10.35 13.21 -0.61
C SER A 54 -10.37 11.82 0.03
N TRP A 55 -9.57 11.65 1.10
CA TRP A 55 -9.65 10.50 2.00
C TRP A 55 -10.23 10.94 3.33
N GLU A 56 -11.39 10.39 3.68
CA GLU A 56 -12.03 10.61 4.98
C GLU A 56 -11.50 9.61 6.00
N ALA A 57 -11.18 10.11 7.21
CA ALA A 57 -10.86 9.25 8.34
C ALA A 57 -11.24 9.96 9.65
N GLU A 58 -12.03 9.29 10.49
CA GLU A 58 -12.28 9.74 11.87
C GLU A 58 -10.99 9.66 12.69
N ALA A 59 -10.68 10.73 13.44
CA ALA A 59 -9.45 10.84 14.21
C ALA A 59 -9.24 9.65 15.16
N GLY A 60 -8.08 9.01 15.07
CA GLY A 60 -7.71 7.88 15.92
C GLY A 60 -8.45 6.57 15.67
N LYS A 61 -9.39 6.52 14.71
CA LYS A 61 -10.16 5.31 14.38
C LYS A 61 -9.59 4.51 13.22
N ASN A 62 -8.94 5.18 12.30
CA ASN A 62 -8.44 4.58 11.07
C ASN A 62 -6.91 4.61 11.01
N LEU A 63 -6.35 3.75 10.19
CA LEU A 63 -4.93 3.76 9.91
C LEU A 63 -4.66 4.63 8.69
N THR A 64 -4.06 5.81 8.93
CA THR A 64 -3.57 6.71 7.88
C THR A 64 -2.08 6.93 8.07
N PHE A 65 -1.28 6.49 7.11
CA PHE A 65 0.17 6.58 7.18
C PHE A 65 0.80 6.66 5.80
N SER A 66 2.05 7.10 5.76
CA SER A 66 2.89 7.10 4.56
C SER A 66 4.26 6.54 4.88
N THR A 67 4.85 5.81 3.94
CA THR A 67 6.23 5.32 4.04
C THR A 67 7.02 5.72 2.79
N VAL A 68 8.32 6.01 2.94
CA VAL A 68 9.19 6.40 1.83
C VAL A 68 10.10 5.25 1.39
N LEU A 69 10.28 5.11 0.08
CA LEU A 69 11.25 4.24 -0.57
C LEU A 69 12.13 5.07 -1.51
N TYR A 70 13.34 4.61 -1.76
CA TYR A 70 14.29 5.23 -2.71
C TYR A 70 14.69 4.23 -3.81
N PRO A 71 13.78 3.85 -4.72
CA PRO A 71 13.98 2.81 -5.72
C PRO A 71 14.81 3.32 -6.92
N THR A 72 16.03 3.83 -6.66
CA THR A 72 16.85 4.55 -7.65
C THR A 72 17.29 3.72 -8.87
N ALA A 73 17.18 2.39 -8.80
CA ALA A 73 17.41 1.49 -9.94
C ALA A 73 16.13 1.19 -10.74
N LEU A 74 14.94 1.66 -10.27
CA LEU A 74 13.67 1.37 -10.92
C LEU A 74 13.31 2.44 -11.96
N GLU A 75 13.10 2.02 -13.21
CA GLU A 75 12.61 2.94 -14.26
C GLU A 75 11.14 3.34 -14.03
N ALA A 76 10.78 4.58 -14.37
CA ALA A 76 9.45 5.13 -14.17
C ALA A 76 8.33 4.32 -14.85
N ASN A 77 8.61 3.69 -16.01
CA ASN A 77 7.67 2.81 -16.71
C ASN A 77 7.33 1.53 -15.91
N LYS A 78 8.08 1.23 -14.86
CA LYS A 78 7.89 0.09 -13.95
C LYS A 78 7.27 0.47 -12.61
N GLN A 79 6.89 1.74 -12.41
CA GLN A 79 6.28 2.23 -11.16
C GLN A 79 5.09 1.39 -10.67
N PHE A 80 4.42 0.70 -11.58
CA PHE A 80 3.30 -0.19 -11.25
C PHE A 80 3.68 -1.31 -10.27
N CYS A 81 4.95 -1.76 -10.26
CA CYS A 81 5.44 -2.76 -9.31
C CYS A 81 5.29 -2.28 -7.86
N LEU A 82 5.47 -0.98 -7.61
CA LEU A 82 5.31 -0.38 -6.28
C LEU A 82 3.84 -0.35 -5.83
N SER A 83 2.92 -0.09 -6.77
CA SER A 83 1.48 -0.13 -6.48
C SER A 83 1.03 -1.55 -6.12
N MET A 84 1.51 -2.55 -6.86
CA MET A 84 1.23 -3.95 -6.57
C MET A 84 1.79 -4.38 -5.22
N LEU A 85 3.04 -4.01 -4.94
CA LEU A 85 3.70 -4.28 -3.68
C LEU A 85 2.89 -3.76 -2.49
N ALA A 86 2.48 -2.49 -2.54
CA ALA A 86 1.70 -1.86 -1.49
C ALA A 86 0.32 -2.53 -1.32
N ALA A 87 -0.35 -2.84 -2.43
CA ALA A 87 -1.67 -3.49 -2.41
C ALA A 87 -1.59 -4.91 -1.83
N LEU A 88 -0.56 -5.67 -2.19
CA LEU A 88 -0.33 -7.02 -1.66
C LEU A 88 -0.03 -6.98 -0.15
N ALA A 89 0.81 -6.04 0.29
CA ALA A 89 1.12 -5.87 1.71
C ALA A 89 -0.13 -5.54 2.55
N CYS A 90 -1.02 -4.68 2.03
CA CYS A 90 -2.30 -4.40 2.68
C CYS A 90 -3.20 -5.64 2.72
N HIS A 91 -3.34 -6.34 1.59
CA HIS A 91 -4.16 -7.54 1.47
C HIS A 91 -3.71 -8.62 2.47
N GLU A 92 -2.40 -8.97 2.48
CA GLU A 92 -1.85 -9.95 3.43
C GLU A 92 -2.06 -9.55 4.89
N ALA A 93 -1.84 -8.28 5.23
CA ALA A 93 -2.03 -7.80 6.58
C ALA A 93 -3.49 -7.97 7.04
N LEU A 94 -4.46 -7.71 6.17
CA LEU A 94 -5.89 -7.82 6.46
C LEU A 94 -6.36 -9.28 6.48
N ASP A 95 -5.87 -10.14 5.59
CA ASP A 95 -6.19 -11.57 5.52
C ASP A 95 -5.79 -12.33 6.80
N ASN A 96 -4.90 -11.77 7.64
CA ASN A 96 -4.61 -12.34 8.95
C ASN A 96 -5.80 -12.26 9.94
N TYR A 97 -6.81 -11.44 9.66
CA TYR A 97 -7.97 -11.23 10.52
C TYR A 97 -9.18 -12.03 10.04
N ILE A 98 -9.45 -12.04 8.75
CA ILE A 98 -10.57 -12.74 8.11
C ILE A 98 -10.34 -12.84 6.62
N ASP A 99 -10.88 -13.87 5.97
CA ASP A 99 -10.83 -14.03 4.51
C ASP A 99 -11.83 -13.09 3.78
N GLY A 100 -11.63 -12.93 2.48
CA GLY A 100 -12.58 -12.23 1.59
C GLY A 100 -12.15 -10.85 1.16
N PHE A 101 -10.88 -10.49 1.42
CA PHE A 101 -10.30 -9.28 0.84
C PHE A 101 -9.91 -9.47 -0.61
N SER A 102 -9.89 -8.37 -1.35
CA SER A 102 -9.51 -8.33 -2.75
C SER A 102 -8.89 -6.99 -3.10
N ILE A 103 -8.06 -6.98 -4.14
CA ILE A 103 -7.45 -5.77 -4.67
C ILE A 103 -8.24 -5.34 -5.90
N LYS A 104 -8.86 -4.15 -5.83
CA LYS A 104 -9.50 -3.51 -6.97
C LYS A 104 -8.54 -2.52 -7.57
N TRP A 105 -7.96 -2.91 -8.69
CA TRP A 105 -7.00 -2.09 -9.40
C TRP A 105 -7.55 -0.69 -9.75
N PRO A 106 -6.74 0.40 -9.68
CA PRO A 106 -5.29 0.36 -9.44
C PRO A 106 -4.86 0.46 -7.96
N ASN A 107 -5.73 0.82 -7.02
CA ASN A 107 -5.29 1.33 -5.74
C ASN A 107 -6.26 1.09 -4.56
N ASP A 108 -7.32 0.34 -4.76
CA ASP A 108 -8.34 0.14 -3.73
C ASP A 108 -8.29 -1.27 -3.15
N ILE A 109 -8.51 -1.37 -1.84
CA ILE A 109 -8.68 -2.63 -1.12
C ILE A 109 -10.17 -2.77 -0.77
N TYR A 110 -10.71 -3.94 -1.06
CA TYR A 110 -12.10 -4.29 -0.83
C TYR A 110 -12.22 -5.52 0.06
N TRP A 111 -13.27 -5.57 0.86
CA TRP A 111 -13.79 -6.79 1.46
C TRP A 111 -15.13 -7.07 0.80
N LYS A 112 -15.21 -8.19 0.07
CA LYS A 112 -16.34 -8.49 -0.82
C LYS A 112 -16.58 -7.31 -1.80
N ASP A 113 -17.75 -6.65 -1.70
CA ASP A 113 -18.15 -5.50 -2.52
C ASP A 113 -17.94 -4.13 -1.84
N LYS A 114 -17.33 -4.11 -0.65
CA LYS A 114 -17.17 -2.90 0.18
C LYS A 114 -15.74 -2.44 0.25
N LYS A 115 -15.52 -1.13 0.15
CA LYS A 115 -14.19 -0.52 0.18
C LYS A 115 -13.70 -0.39 1.62
N ILE A 116 -12.57 -1.02 1.94
CA ILE A 116 -11.91 -0.92 3.25
C ILE A 116 -10.69 0.00 3.22
N GLY A 117 -10.08 0.24 2.06
CA GLY A 117 -8.87 1.04 2.00
C GLY A 117 -8.54 1.58 0.63
N GLY A 118 -7.56 2.49 0.61
CA GLY A 118 -7.01 3.07 -0.60
C GLY A 118 -5.52 3.36 -0.46
N ILE A 119 -4.83 3.39 -1.60
CA ILE A 119 -3.39 3.61 -1.70
C ILE A 119 -3.15 4.80 -2.63
N LEU A 120 -2.29 5.72 -2.21
CA LEU A 120 -1.84 6.87 -3.00
C LEU A 120 -0.31 6.86 -3.08
N ILE A 121 0.22 6.65 -4.28
CA ILE A 121 1.66 6.64 -4.52
C ILE A 121 2.04 7.92 -5.26
N GLU A 122 3.04 8.62 -4.73
CA GLU A 122 3.63 9.81 -5.32
C GLU A 122 5.12 9.57 -5.55
N ASN A 123 5.54 9.70 -6.83
CA ASN A 123 6.92 9.43 -7.26
C ASN A 123 7.62 10.72 -7.65
N GLU A 124 8.89 10.84 -7.27
CA GLU A 124 9.82 11.84 -7.79
C GLU A 124 10.75 11.17 -8.81
N LEU A 125 10.95 11.82 -9.95
CA LEU A 125 11.70 11.25 -11.06
C LEU A 125 12.96 12.08 -11.34
N GLU A 126 14.06 11.38 -11.65
CA GLU A 126 15.26 11.97 -12.23
C GLU A 126 15.60 11.24 -13.55
N GLY A 127 15.43 11.94 -14.66
CA GLY A 127 15.50 11.33 -15.98
C GLY A 127 14.44 10.23 -16.14
N LYS A 128 14.86 9.00 -16.39
CA LYS A 128 13.95 7.84 -16.53
C LYS A 128 13.77 7.01 -15.25
N TYR A 129 14.42 7.38 -14.16
CA TYR A 129 14.41 6.62 -12.91
C TYR A 129 13.56 7.28 -11.85
N ILE A 130 13.07 6.46 -10.93
CA ILE A 130 12.36 6.91 -9.73
C ILE A 130 13.41 7.12 -8.63
N VAL A 131 13.58 8.35 -8.17
CA VAL A 131 14.54 8.65 -7.09
C VAL A 131 13.90 8.61 -5.72
N GLN A 132 12.59 8.83 -5.64
CA GLN A 132 11.83 8.75 -4.40
C GLN A 132 10.40 8.28 -4.68
N THR A 133 9.86 7.47 -3.79
CA THR A 133 8.46 7.04 -3.78
C THR A 133 7.88 7.22 -2.39
N ILE A 134 6.77 7.92 -2.27
CA ILE A 134 5.97 7.98 -1.06
C ILE A 134 4.72 7.16 -1.26
N ILE A 135 4.54 6.15 -0.42
CA ILE A 135 3.39 5.25 -0.43
C ILE A 135 2.47 5.67 0.72
N GLY A 136 1.38 6.37 0.40
CA GLY A 136 0.31 6.69 1.34
C GLY A 136 -0.74 5.60 1.37
N ILE A 137 -1.15 5.20 2.56
CA ILE A 137 -2.15 4.14 2.77
C ILE A 137 -3.18 4.63 3.78
N GLY A 138 -4.46 4.52 3.39
CA GLY A 138 -5.61 4.68 4.26
C GLY A 138 -6.37 3.37 4.39
N LEU A 139 -6.55 2.86 5.62
CA LEU A 139 -7.36 1.68 5.91
C LEU A 139 -8.40 2.01 6.98
N ASN A 140 -9.65 1.66 6.71
CA ASN A 140 -10.74 1.79 7.65
C ASN A 140 -10.66 0.66 8.68
N ILE A 141 -10.24 0.97 9.90
CA ILE A 141 -10.02 -0.04 10.93
C ILE A 141 -11.16 -0.06 11.95
N ASN A 142 -11.38 1.04 12.67
CA ASN A 142 -12.34 1.08 13.77
C ASN A 142 -13.49 2.09 13.58
N GLN A 143 -13.53 2.82 12.47
CA GLN A 143 -14.61 3.76 12.16
C GLN A 143 -15.91 3.01 11.85
N GLU A 144 -17.02 3.48 12.40
CA GLU A 144 -18.34 2.85 12.22
C GLU A 144 -19.28 3.67 11.35
N THR A 145 -19.08 4.99 11.28
CA THR A 145 -19.92 5.90 10.49
C THR A 145 -19.07 6.63 9.45
N PHE A 146 -19.50 6.61 8.20
CA PHE A 146 -18.83 7.29 7.09
C PHE A 146 -19.75 8.36 6.52
N TYR A 147 -19.18 9.54 6.24
CA TYR A 147 -19.92 10.72 5.79
C TYR A 147 -19.56 11.14 4.36
N SER A 148 -18.47 10.56 3.79
CA SER A 148 -18.06 10.86 2.42
C SER A 148 -18.87 10.08 1.39
N ASP A 149 -18.81 10.54 0.13
CA ASP A 149 -19.43 9.87 -1.03
C ASP A 149 -18.66 8.61 -1.49
N ALA A 150 -17.79 8.07 -0.63
CA ALA A 150 -17.07 6.84 -0.94
C ALA A 150 -18.05 5.68 -1.14
N PRO A 151 -17.96 4.93 -2.25
CA PRO A 151 -18.92 3.86 -2.52
C PRO A 151 -18.73 2.72 -1.51
N ASN A 152 -19.80 2.39 -0.78
CA ASN A 152 -19.88 1.25 0.13
C ASN A 152 -18.67 1.10 1.08
N PRO A 153 -18.32 2.11 1.90
CA PRO A 153 -17.20 1.99 2.82
C PRO A 153 -17.51 0.98 3.93
N ILE A 154 -16.46 0.30 4.41
CA ILE A 154 -16.53 -0.63 5.54
C ILE A 154 -15.24 -0.55 6.34
N SER A 155 -15.30 -0.83 7.64
CA SER A 155 -14.14 -0.98 8.51
C SER A 155 -13.91 -2.41 8.96
N LEU A 156 -12.70 -2.69 9.41
CA LEU A 156 -12.35 -4.01 9.96
C LEU A 156 -13.18 -4.32 11.22
N LYS A 157 -13.44 -3.32 12.07
CA LYS A 157 -14.33 -3.44 13.24
C LYS A 157 -15.75 -3.86 12.84
N GLN A 158 -16.32 -3.28 11.79
CA GLN A 158 -17.67 -3.65 11.31
C GLN A 158 -17.70 -5.10 10.77
N ILE A 159 -16.59 -5.59 10.25
CA ILE A 159 -16.49 -6.97 9.76
C ILE A 159 -16.35 -7.96 10.91
N LEU A 160 -15.50 -7.63 11.90
CA LEU A 160 -15.13 -8.55 13.00
C LEU A 160 -16.02 -8.43 14.23
N GLY A 161 -16.72 -7.30 14.40
CA GLY A 161 -17.50 -6.98 15.61
C GLY A 161 -16.66 -6.54 16.81
N VAL A 162 -15.34 -6.37 16.66
CA VAL A 162 -14.41 -5.99 17.74
C VAL A 162 -13.41 -4.95 17.26
N GLU A 163 -12.90 -4.13 18.17
CA GLU A 163 -11.83 -3.16 17.85
C GLU A 163 -10.50 -3.86 17.58
N VAL A 164 -9.74 -3.29 16.64
CA VAL A 164 -8.42 -3.79 16.24
C VAL A 164 -7.37 -2.72 16.53
N ARG A 165 -6.21 -3.12 17.05
CA ARG A 165 -5.11 -2.19 17.32
C ARG A 165 -4.47 -1.71 16.03
N LEU A 166 -4.46 -0.40 15.82
CA LEU A 166 -3.94 0.23 14.60
C LEU A 166 -2.47 -0.12 14.36
N GLU A 167 -1.65 -0.13 15.42
CA GLU A 167 -0.22 -0.44 15.34
C GLU A 167 0.07 -1.87 14.89
N GLU A 168 -0.81 -2.82 15.20
CA GLU A 168 -0.65 -4.20 14.75
C GLU A 168 -0.85 -4.32 13.24
N VAL A 169 -1.87 -3.63 12.71
CA VAL A 169 -2.12 -3.57 11.28
C VAL A 169 -0.98 -2.83 10.56
N LEU A 170 -0.58 -1.65 11.08
CA LEU A 170 0.55 -0.87 10.55
C LEU A 170 1.80 -1.72 10.42
N THR A 171 2.18 -2.39 11.51
CA THR A 171 3.40 -3.20 11.56
C THR A 171 3.38 -4.30 10.49
N LYS A 172 2.25 -4.99 10.33
CA LYS A 172 2.11 -6.03 9.30
C LYS A 172 2.24 -5.46 7.89
N VAL A 173 1.56 -4.34 7.60
CA VAL A 173 1.60 -3.71 6.27
C VAL A 173 3.02 -3.22 5.96
N VAL A 174 3.66 -2.48 6.86
CA VAL A 174 5.01 -1.94 6.63
C VAL A 174 6.04 -3.06 6.49
N HIS A 175 5.95 -4.12 7.29
CA HIS A 175 6.82 -5.30 7.13
C HIS A 175 6.61 -5.98 5.77
N GLY A 176 5.36 -6.08 5.30
CA GLY A 176 5.04 -6.59 3.97
C GLY A 176 5.67 -5.73 2.86
N ILE A 177 5.56 -4.39 2.98
CA ILE A 177 6.20 -3.45 2.05
C ILE A 177 7.73 -3.63 2.05
N ILE A 178 8.37 -3.65 3.20
CA ILE A 178 9.83 -3.80 3.31
C ILE A 178 10.30 -5.14 2.73
N GLY A 179 9.60 -6.22 3.08
CA GLY A 179 9.93 -7.56 2.59
C GLY A 179 9.83 -7.68 1.08
N GLY A 180 8.71 -7.23 0.52
CA GLY A 180 8.48 -7.27 -0.92
C GLY A 180 9.39 -6.30 -1.69
N TYR A 181 9.68 -5.11 -1.14
CA TYR A 181 10.60 -4.17 -1.75
C TYR A 181 12.04 -4.72 -1.84
N ARG A 182 12.55 -5.31 -0.78
CA ARG A 182 13.87 -5.97 -0.80
C ARG A 182 13.94 -7.12 -1.81
N GLN A 183 12.85 -7.87 -1.99
CA GLN A 183 12.80 -8.89 -3.05
C GLN A 183 12.78 -8.27 -4.43
N LEU A 184 12.05 -7.15 -4.61
CA LEU A 184 12.03 -6.40 -5.85
C LEU A 184 13.43 -5.88 -6.21
N GLU A 185 14.15 -5.28 -5.25
CA GLU A 185 15.53 -4.81 -5.44
C GLU A 185 16.49 -5.92 -5.88
N ASN A 186 16.45 -7.07 -5.23
CA ASN A 186 17.28 -8.21 -5.57
C ASN A 186 17.03 -8.78 -6.97
N ASN A 187 15.91 -8.40 -7.61
CA ASN A 187 15.46 -8.92 -8.89
C ASN A 187 15.25 -7.82 -9.94
N PHE A 188 15.70 -6.59 -9.71
CA PHE A 188 15.47 -5.47 -10.65
C PHE A 188 15.92 -5.82 -12.08
N ASP A 189 17.06 -6.48 -12.25
CA ASP A 189 17.58 -6.88 -13.58
C ASP A 189 16.67 -7.93 -14.23
N VAL A 190 16.25 -8.95 -13.48
CA VAL A 190 15.38 -10.02 -13.98
C VAL A 190 13.97 -9.47 -14.27
N THR A 191 13.46 -8.63 -13.39
CA THR A 191 12.15 -7.97 -13.55
C THR A 191 12.17 -7.00 -14.74
N SER A 192 13.30 -6.35 -15.00
CA SER A 192 13.50 -5.46 -16.14
C SER A 192 13.34 -6.16 -17.47
N GLN A 193 13.90 -7.35 -17.62
CA GLN A 193 13.80 -8.16 -18.84
C GLN A 193 12.39 -8.75 -19.02
N ALA A 194 11.74 -9.18 -17.95
CA ALA A 194 10.40 -9.77 -18.02
C ALA A 194 9.31 -8.75 -18.35
N ILE A 195 9.41 -7.51 -17.82
CA ILE A 195 8.44 -6.44 -18.06
C ILE A 195 8.57 -5.87 -19.47
N SER A 196 9.78 -5.83 -20.05
CA SER A 196 10.00 -5.29 -21.39
C SER A 196 9.44 -6.17 -22.52
N THR A 197 9.14 -7.43 -22.25
CA THR A 197 8.84 -8.44 -23.28
C THR A 197 7.40 -8.95 -23.29
N GLN A 198 6.54 -8.63 -22.30
CA GLN A 198 5.23 -9.26 -22.20
C GLN A 198 4.09 -8.34 -21.73
N LYS A 199 2.87 -8.63 -22.27
CA LYS A 199 1.60 -7.96 -21.95
C LYS A 199 1.28 -7.98 -20.44
N SER A 200 0.63 -6.94 -19.96
CA SER A 200 0.31 -6.67 -18.54
C SER A 200 -0.15 -7.86 -17.67
N GLN A 201 -0.89 -8.81 -18.22
CA GLN A 201 -1.37 -10.01 -17.52
C GLN A 201 -0.23 -10.98 -17.16
N GLN A 202 0.76 -11.13 -18.06
CA GLN A 202 1.90 -12.02 -17.83
C GLN A 202 2.88 -11.39 -16.83
N THR A 203 2.99 -10.07 -16.84
CA THR A 203 3.75 -9.30 -15.84
C THR A 203 3.13 -9.45 -14.45
N MET A 204 1.81 -9.37 -14.35
CA MET A 204 1.08 -9.62 -13.11
C MET A 204 1.34 -11.04 -12.58
N ASN A 205 1.19 -12.05 -13.44
CA ASN A 205 1.44 -13.45 -13.07
C ASN A 205 2.92 -13.72 -12.73
N PHE A 206 3.85 -13.00 -13.36
CA PHE A 206 5.27 -13.09 -13.05
C PHE A 206 5.58 -12.48 -11.69
N LEU A 207 5.08 -11.27 -11.41
CA LEU A 207 5.27 -10.60 -10.12
C LEU A 207 4.56 -11.35 -8.99
N LEU A 208 3.37 -11.89 -9.24
CA LEU A 208 2.70 -12.80 -8.32
C LEU A 208 3.53 -14.07 -8.06
N LYS A 209 4.20 -14.63 -9.06
CA LYS A 209 5.13 -15.75 -8.89
C LYS A 209 6.38 -15.39 -8.08
N PHE A 210 6.92 -14.18 -8.26
CA PHE A 210 8.09 -13.70 -7.51
C PHE A 210 7.76 -13.30 -6.07
N LEU A 211 6.57 -12.75 -5.86
CA LEU A 211 6.04 -12.44 -4.54
C LEU A 211 5.35 -13.66 -3.89
N HIS A 212 5.13 -14.73 -4.65
CA HIS A 212 4.48 -15.97 -4.24
C HIS A 212 5.14 -16.73 -3.07
N PRO A 213 6.46 -16.67 -2.79
CA PRO A 213 6.98 -17.26 -1.55
C PRO A 213 6.41 -16.62 -0.29
N LEU A 214 5.89 -15.38 -0.38
CA LEU A 214 5.12 -14.73 0.68
C LEU A 214 3.64 -15.16 0.64
N TYR A 215 3.16 -15.69 -0.50
CA TYR A 215 1.75 -15.96 -0.82
C TYR A 215 1.32 -17.42 -0.64
N ASN A 216 2.11 -18.28 -0.04
CA ASN A 216 1.87 -19.74 -0.06
C ASN A 216 0.79 -20.23 0.94
N HIS A 217 -0.23 -19.43 1.27
CA HIS A 217 -1.41 -19.95 1.96
C HIS A 217 -2.68 -19.19 1.58
N LYS A 218 -3.29 -19.49 0.49
CA LYS A 218 -4.71 -19.40 0.11
C LYS A 218 -4.94 -18.84 -1.29
N LYS A 219 -5.59 -19.67 -2.09
CA LYS A 219 -6.12 -19.33 -3.40
C LYS A 219 -7.32 -18.37 -3.21
N ASP A 220 -7.54 -17.49 -4.19
CA ASP A 220 -8.80 -16.83 -4.55
C ASP A 220 -9.07 -15.39 -4.07
N GLY A 221 -8.12 -14.64 -3.50
CA GLY A 221 -8.39 -13.26 -3.05
C GLY A 221 -8.11 -12.12 -4.06
N ILE A 222 -7.65 -12.39 -5.27
CA ILE A 222 -7.37 -11.35 -6.27
C ILE A 222 -8.46 -11.37 -7.32
N ILE A 223 -9.40 -10.42 -7.22
CA ILE A 223 -10.39 -10.20 -8.27
C ILE A 223 -9.81 -9.22 -9.28
N TYR A 224 -9.46 -9.73 -10.45
CA TYR A 224 -9.16 -8.89 -11.60
C TYR A 224 -10.46 -8.22 -12.03
N GLY A 225 -10.54 -6.90 -11.90
CA GLY A 225 -11.72 -6.14 -12.32
C GLY A 225 -12.11 -6.53 -13.75
N ASN A 226 -13.30 -7.08 -13.90
CA ASN A 226 -13.85 -7.47 -15.19
C ASN A 226 -13.88 -6.23 -16.11
N GLY A 227 -12.96 -6.15 -17.05
CA GLY A 227 -13.07 -5.24 -18.17
C GLY A 227 -11.83 -4.45 -18.59
N LEU A 228 -10.83 -4.21 -17.73
CA LEU A 228 -9.70 -3.36 -18.12
C LEU A 228 -8.51 -4.13 -18.72
N PHE A 229 -8.37 -5.41 -18.47
CA PHE A 229 -7.31 -6.24 -19.05
C PHE A 229 -7.65 -6.88 -20.40
N LYS A 230 -8.86 -6.66 -20.93
CA LYS A 230 -9.23 -7.09 -22.30
C LYS A 230 -8.89 -6.07 -23.39
N ARG A 231 -8.35 -4.87 -23.02
CA ARG A 231 -8.03 -3.81 -23.99
C ARG A 231 -6.78 -3.04 -23.58
N LEU A 232 -5.62 -3.66 -23.52
CA LEU A 232 -4.33 -3.02 -23.74
C LEU A 232 -3.43 -4.02 -24.47
#